data_043e31a1f9a5273153b063553596495f
#
_entry.id   043e31a1f9a5273153b063553596495f
#
_cell.length_a   1.000
_cell.length_b   1.000
_cell.length_c   1.000
_cell.angle_alpha   90.00
_cell.angle_beta   90.00
_cell.angle_gamma   90.00
#
_symmetry.space_group_name_H-M   'P 1'
#
loop_
_entity.id
_entity.type
_entity.pdbx_description
1 polymer ?
#
loop_
_entity_poly.entity_id
_entity_poly.type
_entity_poly.pdbx_seq_one_letter_code
_entity_poly.pdbx_strand_id
1 'polypeptide(L)'
;MLFSELAKRVAEKYPEVKTAFPMDCELSNVELYDPNGAIPPDDTLGIYTARQISEDMTLPLCFVCAGTPDQTAHDKIAYSDSNYIIIPQVSAVDVVYYIMSLFGDSFKQQKLYSNLIYMLLNDADLTSVFCEFSKGTGSQMLAIDISGKVLAYSKPFRVNHPHWIHSIEVGYLDNYLIEYILSYRVKHKMDMSPNTFVLFCNRLQMYIKVIRVIADNEIIGYVFMGNYTGEFPWFSDKLMHLLAKNLHSTPVSYTHLRAHETELHL
;
A
#
# COMPACT_ATOMS: atom_id res chain seq x y z
N MET A 1 9.44 6.21 -0.82
CA MET A 1 9.65 5.02 -1.69
C MET A 1 11.06 4.53 -1.47
N LEU A 2 11.28 3.22 -1.30
CA LEU A 2 12.63 2.68 -1.20
C LEU A 2 13.35 2.76 -2.55
N PHE A 3 14.67 2.98 -2.54
CA PHE A 3 15.47 3.04 -3.75
C PHE A 3 15.44 1.72 -4.52
N SER A 4 15.48 0.59 -3.83
CA SER A 4 15.34 -0.75 -4.43
C SER A 4 14.01 -0.94 -5.15
N GLU A 5 12.92 -0.41 -4.62
CA GLU A 5 11.60 -0.43 -5.27
C GLU A 5 11.58 0.43 -6.54
N LEU A 6 12.17 1.63 -6.47
CA LEU A 6 12.34 2.49 -7.63
C LEU A 6 13.15 1.79 -8.73
N ALA A 7 14.31 1.21 -8.36
CA ALA A 7 15.18 0.50 -9.29
C ALA A 7 14.44 -0.64 -10.01
N LYS A 8 13.62 -1.40 -9.28
CA LYS A 8 12.78 -2.46 -9.85
C LYS A 8 11.78 -1.91 -10.87
N ARG A 9 11.04 -0.86 -10.54
CA ARG A 9 10.05 -0.24 -11.44
C ARG A 9 10.71 0.36 -12.70
N VAL A 10 11.89 0.94 -12.53
CA VAL A 10 12.67 1.46 -13.67
C VAL A 10 13.14 0.32 -14.57
N ALA A 11 13.60 -0.79 -13.99
CA ALA A 11 14.03 -1.97 -14.76
C ALA A 11 12.88 -2.64 -15.54
N GLU A 12 11.67 -2.61 -15.02
CA GLU A 12 10.47 -3.11 -15.73
C GLU A 12 10.18 -2.30 -17.00
N LYS A 13 10.44 -0.98 -16.97
CA LYS A 13 10.22 -0.10 -18.14
C LYS A 13 11.42 -0.03 -19.07
N TYR A 14 12.63 -0.09 -18.52
CA TYR A 14 13.89 0.04 -19.25
C TYR A 14 14.78 -1.19 -19.01
N PRO A 15 14.65 -2.26 -19.81
CA PRO A 15 15.37 -3.53 -19.57
C PRO A 15 16.90 -3.45 -19.56
N GLU A 16 17.48 -2.44 -20.22
CA GLU A 16 18.93 -2.24 -20.33
C GLU A 16 19.53 -1.43 -19.17
N VAL A 17 18.73 -1.16 -18.15
CA VAL A 17 19.15 -0.37 -16.98
C VAL A 17 20.26 -1.08 -16.21
N LYS A 18 21.24 -0.30 -15.72
CA LYS A 18 22.24 -0.76 -14.75
C LYS A 18 21.95 -0.12 -13.40
N THR A 19 21.92 -0.94 -12.36
CA THR A 19 21.62 -0.46 -11.01
C THR A 19 22.64 -0.99 -10.02
N ALA A 20 23.00 -0.17 -9.03
CA ALA A 20 23.63 -0.61 -7.80
C ALA A 20 23.04 0.18 -6.63
N PHE A 21 22.85 -0.50 -5.54
CA PHE A 21 22.35 0.10 -4.30
C PHE A 21 23.00 -0.60 -3.10
N PRO A 22 24.22 -0.17 -2.73
CA PRO A 22 24.96 -0.75 -1.62
C PRO A 22 24.20 -0.61 -0.30
N MET A 23 23.37 0.43 -0.17
CA MET A 23 22.55 0.67 1.02
C MET A 23 21.15 1.16 0.57
N ASP A 24 20.11 0.39 0.88
CA ASP A 24 18.75 0.82 0.55
C ASP A 24 18.33 2.02 1.41
N CYS A 25 17.76 3.02 0.79
CA CYS A 25 17.36 4.27 1.43
C CYS A 25 15.92 4.63 1.08
N GLU A 26 15.23 5.35 1.96
CA GLU A 26 13.90 5.86 1.70
C GLU A 26 14.00 7.21 0.99
N LEU A 27 13.38 7.31 -0.17
CA LEU A 27 13.32 8.51 -0.99
C LEU A 27 12.02 9.27 -0.72
N SER A 28 12.13 10.55 -0.39
CA SER A 28 11.00 11.44 -0.14
C SER A 28 10.80 12.46 -1.27
N ASN A 29 11.86 12.79 -2.00
CA ASN A 29 11.86 13.86 -2.99
C ASN A 29 12.65 13.46 -4.25
N VAL A 30 12.48 14.27 -5.30
CA VAL A 30 13.21 14.15 -6.58
C VAL A 30 13.65 15.55 -7.01
N GLU A 31 14.93 15.70 -7.29
CA GLU A 31 15.50 16.95 -7.78
C GLU A 31 16.25 16.74 -9.10
N LEU A 32 16.08 17.72 -10.01
CA LEU A 32 16.93 17.81 -11.19
C LEU A 32 18.28 18.42 -10.81
N TYR A 33 19.33 17.90 -11.38
CA TYR A 33 20.66 18.45 -11.16
C TYR A 33 20.73 19.94 -11.53
N ASP A 34 21.15 20.73 -10.56
CA ASP A 34 21.54 22.11 -10.72
C ASP A 34 23.07 22.20 -10.54
N PRO A 35 23.84 22.62 -11.58
CA PRO A 35 25.29 22.73 -11.47
C PRO A 35 25.76 23.76 -10.43
N ASN A 36 24.89 24.69 -10.03
CA ASN A 36 25.15 25.71 -9.01
C ASN A 36 24.46 25.38 -7.67
N GLY A 37 23.74 24.28 -7.60
CA GLY A 37 23.00 23.87 -6.42
C GLY A 37 23.85 23.12 -5.39
N ALA A 38 23.36 23.03 -4.18
CA ALA A 38 23.92 22.14 -3.17
C ALA A 38 23.68 20.67 -3.54
N ILE A 39 24.51 19.77 -2.98
CA ILE A 39 24.27 18.31 -3.10
C ILE A 39 22.89 18.01 -2.48
N PRO A 40 22.01 17.26 -3.21
CA PRO A 40 20.73 16.87 -2.66
C PRO A 40 20.84 16.12 -1.32
N PRO A 41 19.89 16.29 -0.40
CA PRO A 41 19.80 15.51 0.82
C PRO A 41 19.76 14.01 0.57
N ASP A 42 20.12 13.20 1.57
CA ASP A 42 20.22 11.74 1.46
C ASP A 42 18.89 11.03 1.11
N ASP A 43 17.76 11.66 1.42
CA ASP A 43 16.42 11.18 1.10
C ASP A 43 15.89 11.70 -0.25
N THR A 44 16.73 12.39 -1.02
CA THR A 44 16.37 13.00 -2.30
C THR A 44 17.07 12.31 -3.45
N LEU A 45 16.30 11.94 -4.47
CA LEU A 45 16.81 11.38 -5.71
C LEU A 45 17.29 12.49 -6.64
N GLY A 46 18.58 12.54 -6.93
CA GLY A 46 19.13 13.44 -7.95
C GLY A 46 18.96 12.85 -9.36
N ILE A 47 18.52 13.63 -10.34
CA ILE A 47 18.46 13.21 -11.74
C ILE A 47 19.50 13.99 -12.57
N TYR A 48 20.39 13.24 -13.20
CA TYR A 48 21.53 13.76 -13.97
C TYR A 48 21.47 13.23 -15.40
N THR A 49 21.97 14.00 -16.34
CA THR A 49 22.36 13.45 -17.65
C THR A 49 23.79 12.92 -17.58
N ALA A 50 24.11 11.95 -18.41
CA ALA A 50 25.46 11.39 -18.49
C ALA A 50 26.56 12.46 -18.72
N ARG A 51 26.21 13.54 -19.43
CA ARG A 51 27.15 14.67 -19.73
C ARG A 51 27.37 15.60 -18.53
N GLN A 52 26.54 15.57 -17.55
CA GLN A 52 26.64 16.40 -16.33
C GLN A 52 27.56 15.79 -15.29
N ILE A 53 27.84 14.49 -15.39
CA ILE A 53 28.71 13.80 -14.43
C ILE A 53 30.15 14.00 -14.85
N SER A 54 30.89 14.82 -14.09
CA SER A 54 32.30 15.10 -14.30
C SER A 54 33.17 14.50 -13.20
N GLU A 55 34.46 14.43 -13.43
CA GLU A 55 35.43 13.86 -12.49
C GLU A 55 35.46 14.60 -11.15
N ASP A 56 35.34 15.91 -11.16
CA ASP A 56 35.41 16.78 -9.98
C ASP A 56 34.07 16.87 -9.22
N MET A 57 33.00 16.31 -9.75
CA MET A 57 31.67 16.39 -9.16
C MET A 57 31.54 15.48 -7.94
N THR A 58 30.91 15.95 -6.88
CA THR A 58 30.44 15.09 -5.77
C THR A 58 29.07 14.52 -6.11
N LEU A 59 28.96 13.18 -6.14
CA LEU A 59 27.70 12.52 -6.38
C LEU A 59 26.85 12.45 -5.09
N PRO A 60 25.51 12.61 -5.20
CA PRO A 60 24.64 12.43 -4.04
C PRO A 60 24.51 10.95 -3.68
N LEU A 61 23.95 10.67 -2.51
CA LEU A 61 23.75 9.29 -2.04
C LEU A 61 22.85 8.47 -3.00
N CYS A 62 21.83 9.10 -3.58
CA CYS A 62 20.87 8.45 -4.48
C CYS A 62 20.71 9.26 -5.77
N PHE A 63 20.96 8.63 -6.93
CA PHE A 63 20.78 9.32 -8.19
C PHE A 63 20.41 8.43 -9.38
N VAL A 64 19.89 9.07 -10.42
CA VAL A 64 19.63 8.48 -11.74
C VAL A 64 20.49 9.20 -12.77
N CYS A 65 21.20 8.44 -13.60
CA CYS A 65 21.94 8.91 -14.76
C CYS A 65 21.15 8.57 -16.03
N ALA A 66 20.66 9.59 -16.73
CA ALA A 66 19.99 9.43 -18.02
C ALA A 66 20.99 9.57 -19.17
N GLY A 67 21.01 8.57 -20.05
CA GLY A 67 21.94 8.45 -21.17
C GLY A 67 23.12 7.54 -20.85
N THR A 68 23.95 7.31 -21.85
CA THR A 68 25.14 6.46 -21.71
C THR A 68 26.34 7.28 -21.24
N PRO A 69 26.85 7.05 -20.02
CA PRO A 69 28.03 7.74 -19.52
C PRO A 69 29.28 7.37 -20.36
N ASP A 70 30.19 8.32 -20.57
CA ASP A 70 31.52 8.03 -21.07
C ASP A 70 32.34 7.25 -20.03
N GLN A 71 33.57 6.87 -20.36
CA GLN A 71 34.42 6.05 -19.48
C GLN A 71 34.70 6.75 -18.16
N THR A 72 34.99 8.06 -18.18
CA THR A 72 35.28 8.85 -16.97
C THR A 72 34.08 8.92 -16.03
N ALA A 73 32.91 9.25 -16.57
CA ALA A 73 31.66 9.27 -15.80
C ALA A 73 31.27 7.87 -15.28
N HIS A 74 31.49 6.83 -16.08
CA HIS A 74 31.23 5.44 -15.70
C HIS A 74 32.13 5.02 -14.53
N ASP A 75 33.42 5.31 -14.58
CA ASP A 75 34.37 4.96 -13.54
C ASP A 75 34.04 5.74 -12.25
N LYS A 76 33.71 7.04 -12.38
CA LYS A 76 33.24 7.87 -11.24
C LYS A 76 32.04 7.26 -10.54
N ILE A 77 31.04 6.81 -11.30
CA ILE A 77 29.83 6.17 -10.76
C ILE A 77 30.19 4.83 -10.10
N ALA A 78 30.96 4.00 -10.78
CA ALA A 78 31.30 2.65 -10.31
C ALA A 78 32.12 2.63 -9.01
N TYR A 79 32.95 3.67 -8.78
CA TYR A 79 33.74 3.80 -7.55
C TYR A 79 33.06 4.67 -6.48
N SER A 80 31.83 5.11 -6.70
CA SER A 80 31.07 5.84 -5.68
C SER A 80 30.36 4.86 -4.71
N ASP A 81 30.16 5.27 -3.46
CA ASP A 81 29.34 4.56 -2.49
C ASP A 81 27.83 4.90 -2.66
N SER A 82 27.47 5.51 -3.79
CA SER A 82 26.11 5.97 -4.06
C SER A 82 25.21 4.85 -4.58
N ASN A 83 23.94 4.96 -4.27
CA ASN A 83 22.88 4.19 -4.95
C ASN A 83 22.62 4.83 -6.31
N TYR A 84 22.69 4.07 -7.37
CA TYR A 84 22.50 4.63 -8.71
C TYR A 84 21.66 3.76 -9.65
N ILE A 85 21.03 4.44 -10.60
CA ILE A 85 20.33 3.85 -11.74
C ILE A 85 20.85 4.50 -13.01
N ILE A 86 21.48 3.75 -13.90
CA ILE A 86 21.90 4.25 -15.22
C ILE A 86 20.92 3.75 -16.26
N ILE A 87 20.27 4.67 -16.98
CA ILE A 87 19.31 4.35 -18.05
C ILE A 87 19.96 4.77 -19.39
N PRO A 88 20.57 3.83 -20.12
CA PRO A 88 21.23 4.14 -21.38
C PRO A 88 20.23 4.49 -22.49
N GLN A 89 20.69 5.25 -23.49
CA GLN A 89 19.95 5.53 -24.75
C GLN A 89 18.56 6.16 -24.58
N VAL A 90 18.27 6.80 -23.44
CA VAL A 90 16.99 7.45 -23.17
C VAL A 90 17.18 8.95 -22.97
N SER A 91 16.21 9.73 -23.44
CA SER A 91 16.17 11.17 -23.19
C SER A 91 16.03 11.44 -21.69
N ALA A 92 16.83 12.39 -21.17
CA ALA A 92 16.70 12.81 -19.77
C ALA A 92 15.28 13.32 -19.44
N VAL A 93 14.62 13.96 -20.40
CA VAL A 93 13.26 14.45 -20.25
C VAL A 93 12.27 13.30 -20.01
N ASP A 94 12.38 12.22 -20.77
CA ASP A 94 11.50 11.04 -20.63
C ASP A 94 11.75 10.33 -19.30
N VAL A 95 13.03 10.24 -18.87
CA VAL A 95 13.41 9.69 -17.55
C VAL A 95 12.80 10.53 -16.43
N VAL A 96 12.96 11.86 -16.52
CA VAL A 96 12.39 12.79 -15.53
C VAL A 96 10.88 12.61 -15.40
N TYR A 97 10.15 12.66 -16.51
CA TYR A 97 8.69 12.48 -16.50
C TYR A 97 8.28 11.15 -15.91
N TYR A 98 8.98 10.07 -16.25
CA TYR A 98 8.69 8.76 -15.72
C TYR A 98 8.96 8.68 -14.20
N ILE A 99 10.15 9.09 -13.76
CA ILE A 99 10.52 9.10 -12.35
C ILE A 99 9.54 9.96 -11.55
N MET A 100 9.25 11.19 -12.01
CA MET A 100 8.29 12.06 -11.33
C MET A 100 6.87 11.46 -11.27
N SER A 101 6.47 10.70 -12.30
CA SER A 101 5.17 9.99 -12.25
C SER A 101 5.13 8.93 -11.16
N LEU A 102 6.22 8.20 -10.96
CA LEU A 102 6.33 7.20 -9.88
C LEU A 102 6.26 7.84 -8.49
N PHE A 103 6.95 8.98 -8.31
CA PHE A 103 6.87 9.74 -7.08
C PHE A 103 5.51 10.41 -6.89
N GLY A 104 4.89 10.89 -7.97
CA GLY A 104 3.54 11.46 -7.93
C GLY A 104 2.50 10.48 -7.40
N ASP A 105 2.57 9.20 -7.80
CA ASP A 105 1.68 8.16 -7.30
C ASP A 105 2.02 7.78 -5.86
N SER A 106 3.28 7.70 -5.48
CA SER A 106 3.71 7.51 -4.09
C SER A 106 3.25 8.66 -3.20
N PHE A 107 3.39 9.91 -3.67
CA PHE A 107 2.93 11.09 -2.94
C PHE A 107 1.41 11.10 -2.77
N LYS A 108 0.64 10.76 -3.80
CA LYS A 108 -0.83 10.62 -3.71
C LYS A 108 -1.23 9.57 -2.69
N GLN A 109 -0.57 8.40 -2.71
CA GLN A 109 -0.82 7.32 -1.74
C GLN A 109 -0.44 7.75 -0.33
N GLN A 110 0.69 8.43 -0.15
CA GLN A 110 1.12 8.92 1.17
C GLN A 110 0.17 10.00 1.71
N LYS A 111 -0.28 10.92 0.86
CA LYS A 111 -1.30 11.91 1.23
C LYS A 111 -2.61 11.25 1.63
N LEU A 112 -3.07 10.25 0.86
CA LEU A 112 -4.25 9.48 1.19
C LEU A 112 -4.09 8.77 2.54
N TYR A 113 -2.97 8.08 2.75
CA TYR A 113 -2.68 7.41 4.01
C TYR A 113 -2.70 8.36 5.19
N SER A 114 -2.01 9.50 5.09
CA SER A 114 -1.99 10.53 6.14
C SER A 114 -3.39 11.07 6.44
N ASN A 115 -4.21 11.29 5.42
CA ASN A 115 -5.60 11.74 5.58
C ASN A 115 -6.46 10.69 6.31
N LEU A 116 -6.32 9.41 5.95
CA LEU A 116 -7.04 8.32 6.60
C LEU A 116 -6.64 8.18 8.09
N ILE A 117 -5.34 8.30 8.39
CA ILE A 117 -4.85 8.32 9.78
C ILE A 117 -5.46 9.49 10.55
N TYR A 118 -5.44 10.70 9.94
CA TYR A 118 -6.03 11.88 10.56
C TYR A 118 -7.53 11.68 10.85
N MET A 119 -8.29 11.11 9.92
CA MET A 119 -9.71 10.80 10.12
C MET A 119 -9.91 9.84 11.29
N LEU A 120 -9.12 8.77 11.37
CA LEU A 120 -9.21 7.78 12.45
C LEU A 120 -8.82 8.36 13.82
N LEU A 121 -7.83 9.24 13.87
CA LEU A 121 -7.41 9.91 15.12
C LEU A 121 -8.40 10.96 15.61
N ASN A 122 -9.30 11.44 14.74
CA ASN A 122 -10.36 12.40 15.08
C ASN A 122 -11.74 11.74 15.12
N ASP A 123 -11.79 10.44 15.40
CA ASP A 123 -13.02 9.67 15.64
C ASP A 123 -14.04 9.77 14.47
N ALA A 124 -13.57 9.91 13.23
CA ALA A 124 -14.43 9.86 12.06
C ALA A 124 -15.10 8.47 11.99
N ASP A 125 -16.36 8.45 11.53
CA ASP A 125 -17.05 7.17 11.37
C ASP A 125 -16.35 6.30 10.33
N LEU A 126 -16.33 4.99 10.56
CA LEU A 126 -15.61 4.03 9.71
C LEU A 126 -16.11 4.00 8.26
N THR A 127 -17.39 4.25 8.05
CA THR A 127 -17.98 4.32 6.69
C THR A 127 -17.36 5.47 5.90
N SER A 128 -17.16 6.62 6.54
CA SER A 128 -16.48 7.77 5.93
C SER A 128 -15.03 7.46 5.60
N VAL A 129 -14.29 6.81 6.51
CA VAL A 129 -12.89 6.36 6.28
C VAL A 129 -12.84 5.37 5.10
N PHE A 130 -13.74 4.39 5.05
CA PHE A 130 -13.81 3.40 3.99
C PHE A 130 -14.18 4.02 2.64
N CYS A 131 -15.07 5.01 2.63
CA CYS A 131 -15.42 5.76 1.43
C CYS A 131 -14.22 6.53 0.88
N GLU A 132 -13.47 7.21 1.72
CA GLU A 132 -12.27 7.96 1.31
C GLU A 132 -11.17 7.02 0.78
N PHE A 133 -10.92 5.91 1.46
CA PHE A 133 -10.01 4.87 0.99
C PHE A 133 -10.43 4.35 -0.40
N SER A 134 -11.70 3.99 -0.57
CA SER A 134 -12.21 3.45 -1.83
C SER A 134 -12.09 4.44 -2.98
N LYS A 135 -12.35 5.73 -2.75
CA LYS A 135 -12.14 6.79 -3.76
C LYS A 135 -10.69 6.87 -4.22
N GLY A 136 -9.75 6.82 -3.26
CA GLY A 136 -8.34 7.00 -3.55
C GLY A 136 -7.65 5.77 -4.17
N THR A 137 -8.12 4.55 -3.87
CA THR A 137 -7.45 3.31 -4.30
C THR A 137 -8.23 2.48 -5.32
N GLY A 138 -9.54 2.71 -5.44
CA GLY A 138 -10.41 1.85 -6.25
C GLY A 138 -10.78 0.52 -5.59
N SER A 139 -10.22 0.18 -4.42
CA SER A 139 -10.58 -1.01 -3.65
C SER A 139 -11.83 -0.76 -2.80
N GLN A 140 -12.64 -1.79 -2.58
CA GLN A 140 -13.78 -1.75 -1.69
C GLN A 140 -13.41 -2.19 -0.29
N MET A 141 -14.06 -1.61 0.72
CA MET A 141 -13.88 -2.02 2.12
C MET A 141 -15.21 -2.41 2.75
N LEU A 142 -15.14 -3.38 3.64
CA LEU A 142 -16.25 -3.90 4.42
C LEU A 142 -15.72 -4.34 5.79
N ALA A 143 -16.42 -3.99 6.86
CA ALA A 143 -16.18 -4.53 8.21
C ALA A 143 -17.43 -5.24 8.71
N ILE A 144 -17.24 -6.38 9.36
CA ILE A 144 -18.30 -7.17 9.97
C ILE A 144 -17.93 -7.56 11.40
N ASP A 145 -18.93 -7.82 12.22
CA ASP A 145 -18.74 -8.51 13.49
C ASP A 145 -18.66 -10.04 13.30
N ILE A 146 -18.48 -10.78 14.39
CA ILE A 146 -18.36 -12.24 14.36
C ILE A 146 -19.65 -12.93 13.89
N SER A 147 -20.81 -12.29 14.03
CA SER A 147 -22.10 -12.80 13.54
C SER A 147 -22.29 -12.57 12.02
N GLY A 148 -21.37 -11.85 11.38
CA GLY A 148 -21.46 -11.45 9.99
C GLY A 148 -22.25 -10.17 9.74
N LYS A 149 -22.69 -9.46 10.81
CA LYS A 149 -23.38 -8.17 10.68
C LYS A 149 -22.42 -7.11 10.14
N VAL A 150 -22.87 -6.37 9.13
CA VAL A 150 -22.09 -5.28 8.53
C VAL A 150 -22.03 -4.09 9.48
N LEU A 151 -20.81 -3.70 9.85
CA LEU A 151 -20.53 -2.57 10.75
C LEU A 151 -20.21 -1.30 9.96
N ALA A 152 -19.44 -1.43 8.87
CA ALA A 152 -19.07 -0.33 7.99
C ALA A 152 -18.79 -0.85 6.58
N TYR A 153 -18.97 0.01 5.58
CA TYR A 153 -18.68 -0.32 4.18
C TYR A 153 -18.41 0.93 3.35
N SER A 154 -17.69 0.77 2.23
CA SER A 154 -17.35 1.88 1.32
C SER A 154 -18.43 2.10 0.26
N LYS A 155 -18.68 3.38 -0.10
CA LYS A 155 -19.51 3.85 -1.22
C LYS A 155 -18.69 4.83 -2.07
N PRO A 156 -18.93 4.99 -3.39
CA PRO A 156 -19.76 4.14 -4.26
C PRO A 156 -19.16 2.75 -4.44
N PHE A 157 -20.01 1.78 -4.79
CA PHE A 157 -19.55 0.42 -5.05
C PHE A 157 -18.76 0.36 -6.37
N ARG A 158 -17.49 0.02 -6.29
CA ARG A 158 -16.66 -0.27 -7.46
C ARG A 158 -16.63 -1.78 -7.76
N VAL A 159 -16.97 -2.59 -6.78
CA VAL A 159 -17.22 -4.02 -6.91
C VAL A 159 -18.72 -4.21 -7.16
N ASN A 160 -19.07 -4.49 -8.41
CA ASN A 160 -20.48 -4.68 -8.82
C ASN A 160 -20.93 -6.14 -8.72
N HIS A 161 -20.44 -6.88 -7.72
CA HIS A 161 -20.84 -8.27 -7.56
C HIS A 161 -22.14 -8.39 -6.73
N PRO A 162 -23.17 -9.11 -7.23
CA PRO A 162 -24.48 -9.18 -6.55
C PRO A 162 -24.40 -9.61 -5.09
N HIS A 163 -23.59 -10.62 -4.74
CA HIS A 163 -23.44 -11.08 -3.36
C HIS A 163 -22.78 -10.03 -2.44
N TRP A 164 -21.84 -9.22 -2.98
CA TRP A 164 -21.25 -8.13 -2.21
C TRP A 164 -22.26 -7.03 -1.91
N ILE A 165 -23.00 -6.62 -2.95
CA ILE A 165 -24.06 -5.59 -2.82
C ILE A 165 -25.15 -6.09 -1.91
N HIS A 166 -25.63 -7.33 -2.10
CA HIS A 166 -26.66 -7.94 -1.27
C HIS A 166 -26.27 -7.99 0.21
N SER A 167 -25.03 -8.36 0.52
CA SER A 167 -24.52 -8.36 1.90
C SER A 167 -24.65 -6.99 2.56
N ILE A 168 -24.40 -5.92 1.80
CA ILE A 168 -24.50 -4.55 2.30
C ILE A 168 -25.97 -4.12 2.45
N GLU A 169 -26.84 -4.45 1.51
CA GLU A 169 -28.26 -4.10 1.52
C GLU A 169 -29.00 -4.82 2.65
N VAL A 170 -28.69 -6.08 2.90
CA VAL A 170 -29.29 -6.88 3.99
C VAL A 170 -28.66 -6.53 5.34
N GLY A 171 -27.43 -5.96 5.35
CA GLY A 171 -26.69 -5.63 6.56
C GLY A 171 -25.98 -6.84 7.19
N TYR A 172 -25.89 -7.96 6.48
CA TYR A 172 -25.20 -9.18 6.91
C TYR A 172 -24.40 -9.78 5.75
N LEU A 173 -23.20 -10.28 6.04
CA LEU A 173 -22.40 -10.98 5.06
C LEU A 173 -23.11 -12.26 4.62
N ASP A 174 -23.11 -12.54 3.32
CA ASP A 174 -23.64 -13.78 2.75
C ASP A 174 -22.97 -15.00 3.42
N ASN A 175 -23.77 -15.95 3.91
CA ASN A 175 -23.30 -17.13 4.64
C ASN A 175 -22.20 -17.90 3.90
N TYR A 176 -22.30 -17.97 2.57
CA TYR A 176 -21.28 -18.62 1.75
C TYR A 176 -19.92 -17.93 1.87
N LEU A 177 -19.87 -16.60 1.96
CA LEU A 177 -18.61 -15.86 2.14
C LEU A 177 -18.03 -16.12 3.52
N ILE A 178 -18.87 -16.21 4.54
CA ILE A 178 -18.43 -16.58 5.90
C ILE A 178 -17.84 -17.98 5.91
N GLU A 179 -18.55 -18.98 5.34
CA GLU A 179 -18.06 -20.35 5.25
C GLU A 179 -16.77 -20.45 4.43
N TYR A 180 -16.66 -19.70 3.33
CA TYR A 180 -15.46 -19.68 2.52
C TYR A 180 -14.24 -19.18 3.32
N ILE A 181 -14.39 -18.11 4.08
CA ILE A 181 -13.33 -17.55 4.92
C ILE A 181 -12.94 -18.54 6.03
N LEU A 182 -13.92 -19.15 6.68
CA LEU A 182 -13.69 -20.16 7.71
C LEU A 182 -13.00 -21.40 7.15
N SER A 183 -13.44 -21.91 5.99
CA SER A 183 -12.82 -23.07 5.34
C SER A 183 -11.39 -22.79 4.92
N TYR A 184 -11.10 -21.59 4.40
CA TYR A 184 -9.76 -21.14 4.07
C TYR A 184 -8.86 -21.13 5.30
N ARG A 185 -9.37 -20.60 6.42
CA ARG A 185 -8.67 -20.56 7.71
C ARG A 185 -8.30 -21.96 8.20
N VAL A 186 -9.23 -22.91 8.17
CA VAL A 186 -9.02 -24.30 8.60
C VAL A 186 -8.00 -24.98 7.68
N LYS A 187 -8.16 -24.85 6.37
CA LYS A 187 -7.30 -25.47 5.36
C LYS A 187 -5.84 -25.02 5.46
N HIS A 188 -5.61 -23.75 5.76
CA HIS A 188 -4.28 -23.16 5.79
C HIS A 188 -3.69 -23.06 7.21
N LYS A 189 -4.32 -23.71 8.23
CA LYS A 189 -3.87 -23.73 9.64
C LYS A 189 -3.45 -22.32 10.11
N MET A 190 -4.29 -21.33 9.80
CA MET A 190 -3.96 -19.96 10.14
C MET A 190 -3.95 -19.78 11.64
N ASP A 191 -2.79 -19.43 12.20
CA ASP A 191 -2.64 -19.03 13.59
C ASP A 191 -3.60 -17.90 13.95
N MET A 192 -3.86 -17.72 15.25
CA MET A 192 -4.60 -16.56 15.79
C MET A 192 -3.84 -15.24 15.61
N SER A 193 -2.83 -15.23 14.73
CA SER A 193 -2.06 -14.04 14.38
C SER A 193 -2.98 -12.93 13.82
N PRO A 194 -2.79 -11.68 14.26
CA PRO A 194 -3.53 -10.54 13.69
C PRO A 194 -3.07 -10.15 12.28
N ASN A 195 -2.23 -10.96 11.63
CA ASN A 195 -1.71 -10.65 10.31
C ASN A 195 -2.79 -10.64 9.24
N THR A 196 -2.60 -9.80 8.25
CA THR A 196 -3.42 -9.80 7.04
C THR A 196 -3.11 -11.02 6.18
N PHE A 197 -4.08 -11.47 5.43
CA PHE A 197 -3.90 -12.48 4.39
C PHE A 197 -4.72 -12.13 3.16
N VAL A 198 -4.25 -12.56 2.00
CA VAL A 198 -4.94 -12.36 0.71
C VAL A 198 -5.45 -13.70 0.22
N LEU A 199 -6.70 -13.72 -0.22
CA LEU A 199 -7.31 -14.87 -0.87
C LEU A 199 -7.98 -14.44 -2.17
N PHE A 200 -8.05 -15.34 -3.14
CA PHE A 200 -8.88 -15.15 -4.33
C PHE A 200 -10.23 -15.81 -4.10
N CYS A 201 -11.28 -15.02 -4.06
CA CYS A 201 -12.64 -15.53 -3.91
C CYS A 201 -13.20 -15.92 -5.28
N ASN A 202 -13.24 -17.21 -5.57
CA ASN A 202 -13.75 -17.73 -6.85
C ASN A 202 -15.19 -17.30 -7.14
N ARG A 203 -16.03 -17.16 -6.13
CA ARG A 203 -17.43 -16.75 -6.32
C ARG A 203 -17.56 -15.28 -6.66
N LEU A 204 -16.76 -14.42 -6.03
CA LEU A 204 -16.74 -12.99 -6.31
C LEU A 204 -15.81 -12.62 -7.47
N GLN A 205 -15.01 -13.59 -7.95
CA GLN A 205 -13.97 -13.37 -8.99
C GLN A 205 -13.08 -12.17 -8.65
N MET A 206 -12.70 -12.05 -7.38
CA MET A 206 -11.90 -10.94 -6.89
C MET A 206 -10.93 -11.38 -5.80
N TYR A 207 -9.88 -10.60 -5.64
CA TYR A 207 -8.95 -10.74 -4.53
C TYR A 207 -9.50 -10.02 -3.30
N ILE A 208 -9.41 -10.69 -2.16
CA ILE A 208 -9.83 -10.14 -0.87
C ILE A 208 -8.65 -10.22 0.10
N LYS A 209 -8.23 -9.09 0.61
CA LYS A 209 -7.32 -8.99 1.74
C LYS A 209 -8.17 -8.93 3.01
N VAL A 210 -7.84 -9.75 4.00
CA VAL A 210 -8.62 -9.89 5.23
C VAL A 210 -7.72 -9.68 6.43
N ILE A 211 -8.24 -8.99 7.45
CA ILE A 211 -7.67 -8.97 8.80
C ILE A 211 -8.74 -9.34 9.81
N ARG A 212 -8.33 -10.01 10.87
CA ARG A 212 -9.19 -10.32 12.03
C ARG A 212 -9.17 -9.17 13.01
N VAL A 213 -10.31 -8.89 13.57
CA VAL A 213 -10.44 -8.01 14.74
C VAL A 213 -10.43 -8.90 15.97
N ILE A 214 -9.41 -8.75 16.81
CA ILE A 214 -9.18 -9.61 17.98
C ILE A 214 -9.29 -8.75 19.25
N ALA A 215 -10.11 -9.18 20.20
CA ALA A 215 -10.24 -8.62 21.53
C ALA A 215 -10.14 -9.76 22.55
N ASP A 216 -9.42 -9.57 23.64
CA ASP A 216 -9.28 -10.53 24.73
C ASP A 216 -8.94 -11.96 24.26
N ASN A 217 -8.09 -12.08 23.25
CA ASN A 217 -7.72 -13.31 22.56
C ASN A 217 -8.86 -14.01 21.77
N GLU A 218 -9.97 -13.34 21.56
CA GLU A 218 -11.08 -13.85 20.76
C GLU A 218 -11.25 -13.04 19.46
N ILE A 219 -11.70 -13.70 18.39
CA ILE A 219 -12.03 -13.02 17.13
C ILE A 219 -13.44 -12.44 17.29
N ILE A 220 -13.54 -11.12 17.24
CA ILE A 220 -14.81 -10.37 17.36
C ILE A 220 -15.34 -9.87 16.03
N GLY A 221 -14.54 -9.96 14.95
CA GLY A 221 -14.96 -9.51 13.63
C GLY A 221 -13.84 -9.59 12.58
N TYR A 222 -14.13 -9.03 11.42
CA TYR A 222 -13.23 -9.01 10.28
C TYR A 222 -13.31 -7.68 9.53
N VAL A 223 -12.19 -7.25 8.96
CA VAL A 223 -12.13 -6.19 7.96
C VAL A 223 -11.68 -6.78 6.64
N PHE A 224 -12.39 -6.45 5.59
CA PHE A 224 -12.12 -6.90 4.22
C PHE A 224 -11.74 -5.71 3.34
N MET A 225 -10.80 -5.95 2.44
CA MET A 225 -10.43 -5.04 1.37
C MET A 225 -10.43 -5.84 0.06
N GLY A 226 -11.28 -5.47 -0.89
CA GLY A 226 -11.47 -6.23 -2.12
C GLY A 226 -11.20 -5.43 -3.38
N ASN A 227 -10.54 -6.06 -4.37
CA ASN A 227 -10.41 -5.54 -5.73
C ASN A 227 -10.25 -6.67 -6.75
N TYR A 228 -10.29 -6.34 -8.05
CA TYR A 228 -10.19 -7.32 -9.14
C TYR A 228 -8.75 -7.59 -9.59
N THR A 229 -7.79 -6.74 -9.27
CA THR A 229 -6.39 -6.85 -9.74
C THR A 229 -5.50 -7.65 -8.79
N GLY A 230 -5.84 -7.72 -7.51
CA GLY A 230 -4.98 -8.28 -6.48
C GLY A 230 -3.88 -7.33 -6.00
N GLU A 231 -3.79 -6.15 -6.60
CA GLU A 231 -2.83 -5.11 -6.22
C GLU A 231 -3.43 -4.24 -5.11
N PHE A 232 -2.80 -4.26 -3.96
CA PHE A 232 -3.20 -3.45 -2.81
C PHE A 232 -2.16 -2.35 -2.56
N PRO A 233 -2.59 -1.14 -2.10
CA PRO A 233 -1.65 -0.09 -1.74
C PRO A 233 -0.61 -0.56 -0.73
N TRP A 234 0.61 -0.03 -0.82
CA TRP A 234 1.72 -0.41 0.07
C TRP A 234 1.38 -0.23 1.57
N PHE A 235 0.53 0.73 1.89
CA PHE A 235 0.11 1.02 3.27
C PHE A 235 -1.09 0.16 3.73
N SER A 236 -1.62 -0.71 2.88
CA SER A 236 -2.86 -1.46 3.18
C SER A 236 -2.77 -2.30 4.45
N ASP A 237 -1.64 -2.96 4.70
CA ASP A 237 -1.46 -3.75 5.92
C ASP A 237 -1.47 -2.89 7.17
N LYS A 238 -0.73 -1.78 7.17
CA LYS A 238 -0.70 -0.82 8.28
C LYS A 238 -2.09 -0.23 8.56
N LEU A 239 -2.81 0.13 7.49
CA LEU A 239 -4.17 0.66 7.61
C LEU A 239 -5.13 -0.38 8.19
N MET A 240 -5.11 -1.61 7.69
CA MET A 240 -6.01 -2.67 8.17
C MET A 240 -5.75 -3.00 9.65
N HIS A 241 -4.49 -3.02 10.10
CA HIS A 241 -4.19 -3.19 11.52
C HIS A 241 -4.74 -2.05 12.37
N LEU A 242 -4.63 -0.81 11.90
CA LEU A 242 -5.17 0.34 12.62
C LEU A 242 -6.70 0.31 12.68
N LEU A 243 -7.37 -0.07 11.60
CA LEU A 243 -8.82 -0.25 11.56
C LEU A 243 -9.28 -1.36 12.49
N ALA A 244 -8.60 -2.50 12.50
CA ALA A 244 -8.90 -3.60 13.42
C ALA A 244 -8.78 -3.16 14.89
N LYS A 245 -7.75 -2.36 15.21
CA LYS A 245 -7.55 -1.81 16.55
C LYS A 245 -8.67 -0.80 16.94
N ASN A 246 -9.08 0.05 16.00
CA ASN A 246 -10.18 0.99 16.25
C ASN A 246 -11.52 0.29 16.45
N LEU A 247 -11.81 -0.75 15.68
CA LEU A 247 -13.02 -1.56 15.85
C LEU A 247 -13.07 -2.26 17.20
N HIS A 248 -11.92 -2.69 17.71
CA HIS A 248 -11.81 -3.24 19.06
C HIS A 248 -12.23 -2.23 20.15
N SER A 249 -11.85 -0.96 19.99
CA SER A 249 -12.09 0.09 20.99
C SER A 249 -13.50 0.71 20.93
N THR A 250 -14.31 0.37 19.92
CA THR A 250 -15.64 0.96 19.74
C THR A 250 -16.66 0.27 20.64
N PRO A 251 -17.45 0.99 21.47
CA PRO A 251 -18.40 0.41 22.43
C PRO A 251 -19.45 -0.51 21.80
N VAL A 252 -19.69 -0.40 20.50
CA VAL A 252 -20.70 -1.22 19.77
C VAL A 252 -20.33 -2.70 19.75
N SER A 253 -19.04 -3.06 19.80
CA SER A 253 -18.60 -4.46 19.82
C SER A 253 -18.86 -5.14 21.18
N TYR A 254 -18.85 -4.40 22.28
CA TYR A 254 -19.03 -4.94 23.62
C TYR A 254 -20.49 -5.20 24.00
N THR A 255 -21.43 -4.40 23.49
CA THR A 255 -22.86 -4.55 23.85
C THR A 255 -23.49 -5.77 23.19
N HIS A 256 -23.05 -6.20 22.03
CA HIS A 256 -23.61 -7.40 21.38
C HIS A 256 -23.06 -8.72 21.94
N LEU A 257 -21.80 -8.76 22.36
CA LEU A 257 -21.22 -9.95 23.02
C LEU A 257 -21.90 -10.24 24.38
N ARG A 258 -22.14 -9.22 25.21
CA ARG A 258 -22.84 -9.40 26.50
C ARG A 258 -24.32 -9.75 26.36
N ALA A 259 -25.00 -9.31 25.30
CA ALA A 259 -26.40 -9.69 25.09
C ALA A 259 -26.55 -11.18 24.73
N HIS A 260 -25.59 -11.76 23.99
CA HIS A 260 -25.59 -13.21 23.67
C HIS A 260 -25.26 -14.10 24.89
N GLU A 261 -24.39 -13.65 25.82
CA GLU A 261 -24.10 -14.42 27.03
C GLU A 261 -25.27 -14.44 27.99
N THR A 262 -26.10 -13.40 28.04
CA THR A 262 -27.28 -13.35 28.91
C THR A 262 -28.45 -14.17 28.37
N GLU A 263 -28.59 -14.40 27.09
CA GLU A 263 -29.63 -15.26 26.50
C GLU A 263 -29.33 -16.77 26.63
N LEU A 264 -28.04 -17.16 26.80
CA LEU A 264 -27.65 -18.56 26.98
C LEU A 264 -27.78 -19.07 28.44
N HIS A 265 -28.11 -18.19 29.38
CA HIS A 265 -28.26 -18.51 30.80
C HIS A 265 -29.72 -18.42 31.33
N LEU A 266 -30.70 -18.33 30.44
CA LEU A 266 -32.13 -18.49 30.73
C LEU A 266 -32.70 -19.73 30.04
#